data_e2c1fa1756fa972a2344002fd7d26c8c
#
_entry.id   e2c1fa1756fa972a2344002fd7d26c8c
#
_cell.length_a   1.000
_cell.length_b   1.000
_cell.length_c   1.000
_cell.angle_alpha   90.00
_cell.angle_beta   90.00
_cell.angle_gamma   90.00
#
_symmetry.space_group_name_H-M   'P 1'
#
loop_
_entity.id
_entity.type
_entity.pdbx_description
1 polymer ?
#
loop_
_entity_poly.entity_id
_entity_poly.type
_entity_poly.pdbx_seq_one_letter_code
_entity_poly.pdbx_strand_id
1 'polypeptide(L)'
;MEHLFTWKLLKTNISQIIEKVIFPLLCYTDEDDELWQTDPAEYVRKKFDFFEDYVSPVSAAQQFLCTCCKKRKDMLKNTIGFAIQILSSNVSTSQQKDGALHMLGSVSDIMLKKKMYHQQINNMLAYHIFPFFNSDHPFLRARAAWILHFFEDFEFDNDQTLAQAVNCLQFALLHDGQLPVKVQAAISLQILIVNQEKTRPLIATNLDAIIIECLNIVKISQNDDVSNGLQRLICAYGEKILPIAAKIVTSLVEILETILKTNDEVNDTTITIMGSLNTIDTVLMLIDDQETLSIIEPMAMKSVLLVLNENLKELYEECFNIVTTLTDKHISNDMWKIYGYIFQISTKDDGVDYFADMLPALHNFLTVDPDAFISDQNRIVALFEICKFILNYDCIDDIHCNAVKMIEVFLLQFREKVANIIPSFCEIVMDRYFHLDDDLKSTELKTLCLQILLVVLYIDGGLFFQVIEKLQQKYPNKNILDHILEDWLLDLKSFIGLHDRKVCILALCKLFTLPTNMMPPKVRELAPKFSPELLKLFDNLKEAYKAKAIADAVSTDTDSEYTDSSDEEDATEDDLNNTKGN
;
A
#
# COMPACT_ATOMS: atom_id res chain seq x y z
N MET A 1 -12.03 -26.94 -22.19
CA MET A 1 -12.81 -27.88 -21.36
C MET A 1 -14.16 -27.33 -20.93
N GLU A 2 -14.37 -26.03 -21.02
CA GLU A 2 -15.66 -25.38 -20.71
C GLU A 2 -16.75 -25.71 -21.72
N HIS A 3 -16.40 -25.84 -23.01
CA HIS A 3 -17.36 -26.18 -24.05
C HIS A 3 -17.79 -27.66 -23.99
N LEU A 4 -19.10 -27.91 -23.97
CA LEU A 4 -19.72 -29.24 -24.02
C LEU A 4 -19.24 -30.09 -25.20
N PHE A 5 -18.99 -29.48 -26.34
CA PHE A 5 -18.48 -30.17 -27.54
C PHE A 5 -17.07 -30.71 -27.31
N THR A 6 -16.15 -29.89 -26.77
CA THR A 6 -14.78 -30.29 -26.44
C THR A 6 -14.78 -31.43 -25.41
N TRP A 7 -15.64 -31.33 -24.41
CA TRP A 7 -15.80 -32.41 -23.43
C TRP A 7 -16.25 -33.72 -24.03
N LYS A 8 -17.27 -33.68 -24.92
CA LYS A 8 -17.75 -34.90 -25.60
C LYS A 8 -16.66 -35.63 -26.37
N LEU A 9 -15.72 -34.87 -26.98
CA LEU A 9 -14.60 -35.44 -27.73
C LEU A 9 -13.54 -36.05 -26.83
N LEU A 10 -13.25 -35.40 -25.69
CA LEU A 10 -12.13 -35.78 -24.82
C LEU A 10 -12.53 -36.74 -23.68
N LYS A 11 -13.81 -36.82 -23.33
CA LYS A 11 -14.31 -37.57 -22.16
C LYS A 11 -13.78 -39.01 -22.07
N THR A 12 -13.74 -39.72 -23.20
CA THR A 12 -13.29 -41.15 -23.24
C THR A 12 -11.80 -41.31 -22.95
N ASN A 13 -11.00 -40.28 -23.22
CA ASN A 13 -9.54 -40.34 -23.10
C ASN A 13 -9.00 -39.41 -22.00
N ILE A 14 -9.89 -38.76 -21.24
CA ILE A 14 -9.48 -37.72 -20.28
C ILE A 14 -8.52 -38.23 -19.21
N SER A 15 -8.74 -39.43 -18.67
CA SER A 15 -7.84 -40.02 -17.69
C SER A 15 -6.46 -40.28 -18.29
N GLN A 16 -6.39 -40.78 -19.54
CA GLN A 16 -5.11 -40.99 -20.23
C GLN A 16 -4.39 -39.64 -20.52
N ILE A 17 -5.15 -38.58 -20.84
CA ILE A 17 -4.59 -37.24 -21.05
C ILE A 17 -3.99 -36.75 -19.73
N ILE A 18 -4.72 -36.90 -18.62
CA ILE A 18 -4.21 -36.49 -17.31
C ILE A 18 -2.96 -37.29 -16.92
N GLU A 19 -2.98 -38.61 -17.07
CA GLU A 19 -1.88 -39.49 -16.65
C GLU A 19 -0.64 -39.36 -17.55
N LYS A 20 -0.83 -39.20 -18.88
CA LYS A 20 0.28 -39.30 -19.84
C LYS A 20 0.76 -37.96 -20.38
N VAL A 21 -0.03 -36.87 -20.23
CA VAL A 21 0.32 -35.54 -20.75
C VAL A 21 0.43 -34.53 -19.60
N ILE A 22 -0.63 -34.39 -18.80
CA ILE A 22 -0.69 -33.38 -17.75
C ILE A 22 0.25 -33.70 -16.59
N PHE A 23 0.20 -34.93 -16.08
CA PHE A 23 0.99 -35.34 -14.94
C PHE A 23 2.51 -35.24 -15.17
N PRO A 24 3.08 -35.70 -16.31
CA PRO A 24 4.51 -35.49 -16.58
C PRO A 24 4.96 -34.01 -16.60
N LEU A 25 4.09 -33.09 -17.01
CA LEU A 25 4.38 -31.65 -17.01
C LEU A 25 4.42 -31.05 -15.58
N LEU A 26 3.79 -31.72 -14.62
CA LEU A 26 3.79 -31.31 -13.20
C LEU A 26 4.94 -31.92 -12.40
N CYS A 27 5.68 -32.87 -12.97
CA CYS A 27 6.80 -33.52 -12.29
C CYS A 27 8.07 -32.66 -12.34
N TYR A 28 8.90 -32.76 -11.31
CA TYR A 28 10.24 -32.20 -11.28
C TYR A 28 11.11 -32.77 -12.40
N THR A 29 11.84 -31.93 -13.12
CA THR A 29 12.60 -32.30 -14.31
C THR A 29 14.11 -32.35 -14.02
N ASP A 30 14.87 -32.97 -14.94
CA ASP A 30 16.32 -32.98 -14.85
C ASP A 30 16.92 -31.58 -15.08
N GLU A 31 16.24 -30.72 -15.88
CA GLU A 31 16.62 -29.31 -16.08
C GLU A 31 16.43 -28.50 -14.78
N ASP A 32 15.35 -28.77 -14.04
CA ASP A 32 15.14 -28.19 -12.72
C ASP A 32 16.23 -28.58 -11.73
N ASP A 33 16.67 -29.85 -11.78
CA ASP A 33 17.73 -30.35 -10.90
C ASP A 33 19.07 -29.74 -11.25
N GLU A 34 19.41 -29.59 -12.51
CA GLU A 34 20.63 -28.94 -12.97
C GLU A 34 20.69 -27.48 -12.48
N LEU A 35 19.62 -26.71 -12.66
CA LEU A 35 19.54 -25.33 -12.20
C LEU A 35 19.61 -25.24 -10.67
N TRP A 36 18.89 -26.11 -9.95
CA TRP A 36 18.94 -26.17 -8.49
C TRP A 36 20.34 -26.41 -7.96
N GLN A 37 21.12 -27.30 -8.60
CA GLN A 37 22.48 -27.66 -8.15
C GLN A 37 23.51 -26.59 -8.53
N THR A 38 23.34 -25.91 -9.67
CA THR A 38 24.31 -24.94 -10.19
C THR A 38 24.08 -23.54 -9.63
N ASP A 39 22.84 -23.08 -9.57
CA ASP A 39 22.46 -21.77 -9.06
C ASP A 39 21.10 -21.79 -8.36
N PRO A 40 21.07 -22.12 -7.05
CA PRO A 40 19.81 -22.15 -6.29
C PRO A 40 19.08 -20.81 -6.21
N ALA A 41 19.80 -19.67 -6.28
CA ALA A 41 19.19 -18.36 -6.25
C ALA A 41 18.46 -18.05 -7.57
N GLU A 42 19.10 -18.40 -8.70
CA GLU A 42 18.47 -18.31 -10.02
C GLU A 42 17.28 -19.27 -10.17
N TYR A 43 17.39 -20.47 -9.58
CA TYR A 43 16.26 -21.39 -9.51
C TYR A 43 15.05 -20.73 -8.82
N VAL A 44 15.29 -20.07 -7.68
CA VAL A 44 14.22 -19.35 -6.95
C VAL A 44 13.66 -18.24 -7.83
N ARG A 45 14.49 -17.39 -8.43
CA ARG A 45 14.03 -16.29 -9.29
C ARG A 45 13.14 -16.78 -10.42
N LYS A 46 13.55 -17.80 -11.17
CA LYS A 46 12.79 -18.34 -12.30
C LYS A 46 11.51 -19.06 -11.90
N LYS A 47 11.51 -19.81 -10.79
CA LYS A 47 10.35 -20.63 -10.39
C LYS A 47 9.30 -19.86 -9.60
N PHE A 48 9.65 -18.67 -9.10
CA PHE A 48 8.72 -17.78 -8.38
C PHE A 48 8.47 -16.47 -9.15
N ASP A 49 8.89 -16.39 -10.43
CA ASP A 49 8.55 -15.26 -11.28
C ASP A 49 7.08 -15.36 -11.70
N PHE A 50 6.29 -14.38 -11.27
CA PHE A 50 4.87 -14.28 -11.58
C PHE A 50 4.59 -14.22 -13.09
N PHE A 51 5.48 -13.65 -13.90
CA PHE A 51 5.31 -13.53 -15.35
C PHE A 51 5.65 -14.84 -16.07
N GLU A 52 6.67 -15.59 -15.65
CA GLU A 52 6.97 -16.91 -16.22
C GLU A 52 5.88 -17.93 -15.87
N ASP A 53 5.27 -17.84 -14.70
CA ASP A 53 4.18 -18.72 -14.28
C ASP A 53 2.90 -18.53 -15.14
N TYR A 54 2.67 -17.33 -15.70
CA TYR A 54 1.42 -17.05 -16.43
C TYR A 54 1.30 -17.76 -17.78
N VAL A 55 2.41 -18.11 -18.46
CA VAL A 55 2.44 -18.68 -19.83
C VAL A 55 3.38 -19.89 -19.90
N SER A 56 3.43 -20.73 -18.88
CA SER A 56 4.24 -21.95 -18.89
C SER A 56 3.42 -23.21 -19.25
N PRO A 57 4.07 -24.28 -19.75
CA PRO A 57 3.41 -25.58 -19.89
C PRO A 57 2.87 -26.12 -18.55
N VAL A 58 3.51 -25.77 -17.44
CA VAL A 58 3.12 -26.16 -16.08
C VAL A 58 1.83 -25.46 -15.70
N SER A 59 1.75 -24.14 -15.84
CA SER A 59 0.53 -23.38 -15.52
C SER A 59 -0.66 -23.77 -16.42
N ALA A 60 -0.41 -24.05 -17.70
CA ALA A 60 -1.43 -24.60 -18.59
C ALA A 60 -1.93 -25.98 -18.13
N ALA A 61 -1.03 -26.85 -17.64
CA ALA A 61 -1.38 -28.17 -17.11
C ALA A 61 -2.20 -28.05 -15.82
N GLN A 62 -1.82 -27.15 -14.90
CA GLN A 62 -2.56 -26.85 -13.68
C GLN A 62 -3.97 -26.34 -13.99
N GLN A 63 -4.09 -25.33 -14.86
CA GLN A 63 -5.37 -24.76 -15.24
C GLN A 63 -6.30 -25.79 -15.93
N PHE A 64 -5.73 -26.63 -16.80
CA PHE A 64 -6.47 -27.72 -17.41
C PHE A 64 -7.02 -28.70 -16.35
N LEU A 65 -6.17 -29.11 -15.40
CA LEU A 65 -6.53 -30.03 -14.31
C LEU A 65 -7.63 -29.42 -13.43
N CYS A 66 -7.44 -28.17 -12.98
CA CYS A 66 -8.42 -27.43 -12.17
C CYS A 66 -9.77 -27.33 -12.89
N THR A 67 -9.76 -26.93 -14.19
CA THR A 67 -11.00 -26.83 -14.98
C THR A 67 -11.73 -28.17 -15.07
N CYS A 68 -10.99 -29.26 -15.29
CA CYS A 68 -11.58 -30.60 -15.32
C CYS A 68 -12.21 -30.99 -13.97
N CYS A 69 -11.50 -30.74 -12.85
CA CYS A 69 -11.95 -31.09 -11.51
C CYS A 69 -13.12 -30.22 -11.05
N LYS A 70 -13.16 -28.92 -11.43
CA LYS A 70 -14.24 -27.98 -11.10
C LYS A 70 -15.51 -28.28 -11.88
N LYS A 71 -15.42 -28.54 -13.19
CA LYS A 71 -16.58 -28.58 -14.11
C LYS A 71 -17.09 -30.01 -14.36
N ARG A 72 -16.40 -31.08 -13.94
CA ARG A 72 -16.76 -32.47 -14.32
C ARG A 72 -16.84 -33.41 -13.13
N LYS A 73 -17.97 -34.15 -13.07
CA LYS A 73 -18.25 -35.11 -12.02
C LYS A 73 -17.15 -36.18 -11.94
N ASP A 74 -16.83 -36.59 -10.74
CA ASP A 74 -15.85 -37.64 -10.40
C ASP A 74 -14.39 -37.35 -10.78
N MET A 75 -14.10 -36.29 -11.55
CA MET A 75 -12.72 -35.95 -11.95
C MET A 75 -11.85 -35.64 -10.73
N LEU A 76 -12.33 -34.82 -9.79
CA LEU A 76 -11.61 -34.50 -8.58
C LEU A 76 -11.26 -35.75 -7.77
N LYS A 77 -12.24 -36.65 -7.57
CA LYS A 77 -12.03 -37.93 -6.85
C LYS A 77 -10.98 -38.81 -7.54
N ASN A 78 -11.04 -38.93 -8.86
CA ASN A 78 -10.10 -39.74 -9.63
C ASN A 78 -8.70 -39.12 -9.59
N THR A 79 -8.58 -37.81 -9.69
CA THR A 79 -7.30 -37.07 -9.60
C THR A 79 -6.65 -37.27 -8.23
N ILE A 80 -7.40 -37.06 -7.14
CA ILE A 80 -6.91 -37.32 -5.77
C ILE A 80 -6.50 -38.78 -5.61
N GLY A 81 -7.34 -39.74 -6.07
CA GLY A 81 -7.04 -41.16 -5.99
C GLY A 81 -5.75 -41.54 -6.73
N PHE A 82 -5.53 -41.02 -7.92
CA PHE A 82 -4.31 -41.20 -8.72
C PHE A 82 -3.07 -40.66 -7.99
N ALA A 83 -3.15 -39.40 -7.48
CA ALA A 83 -2.04 -38.81 -6.74
C ALA A 83 -1.68 -39.57 -5.47
N ILE A 84 -2.67 -39.98 -4.67
CA ILE A 84 -2.44 -40.77 -3.45
C ILE A 84 -1.86 -42.14 -3.79
N GLN A 85 -2.27 -42.80 -4.88
CA GLN A 85 -1.70 -44.03 -5.34
C GLN A 85 -0.20 -43.92 -5.63
N ILE A 86 0.23 -42.82 -6.29
CA ILE A 86 1.64 -42.55 -6.57
C ILE A 86 2.41 -42.30 -5.27
N LEU A 87 1.88 -41.48 -4.37
CA LEU A 87 2.55 -41.15 -3.10
C LEU A 87 2.72 -42.38 -2.20
N SER A 88 1.76 -43.31 -2.25
CA SER A 88 1.78 -44.56 -1.44
C SER A 88 2.62 -45.64 -2.08
N SER A 89 3.03 -45.50 -3.34
CA SER A 89 3.77 -46.52 -4.07
C SER A 89 5.26 -46.47 -3.76
N ASN A 90 5.85 -47.62 -3.43
CA ASN A 90 7.30 -47.75 -3.26
C ASN A 90 8.08 -47.82 -4.59
N VAL A 91 7.38 -47.97 -5.72
CA VAL A 91 7.98 -48.07 -7.06
C VAL A 91 8.04 -46.73 -7.74
N SER A 92 7.23 -45.77 -7.30
CA SER A 92 7.20 -44.41 -7.88
C SER A 92 8.51 -43.66 -7.60
N THR A 93 9.03 -42.98 -8.63
CA THR A 93 10.24 -42.17 -8.51
C THR A 93 9.99 -40.91 -7.65
N SER A 94 11.06 -40.27 -7.20
CA SER A 94 10.97 -39.01 -6.45
C SER A 94 10.32 -37.90 -7.29
N GLN A 95 10.63 -37.81 -8.60
CA GLN A 95 10.01 -36.85 -9.53
C GLN A 95 8.50 -37.12 -9.68
N GLN A 96 8.07 -38.37 -9.77
CA GLN A 96 6.64 -38.70 -9.80
C GLN A 96 5.93 -38.33 -8.50
N LYS A 97 6.59 -38.51 -7.35
CA LYS A 97 6.03 -38.06 -6.06
C LYS A 97 5.89 -36.55 -5.99
N ASP A 98 6.86 -35.81 -6.53
CA ASP A 98 6.75 -34.35 -6.66
C ASP A 98 5.54 -33.95 -7.52
N GLY A 99 5.39 -34.56 -8.71
CA GLY A 99 4.24 -34.32 -9.57
C GLY A 99 2.88 -34.63 -8.91
N ALA A 100 2.84 -35.69 -8.07
CA ALA A 100 1.63 -36.03 -7.34
C ALA A 100 1.29 -35.02 -6.24
N LEU A 101 2.28 -34.50 -5.52
CA LEU A 101 2.12 -33.40 -4.57
C LEU A 101 1.67 -32.13 -5.29
N HIS A 102 2.30 -31.81 -6.45
CA HIS A 102 1.95 -30.68 -7.27
C HIS A 102 0.48 -30.75 -7.75
N MET A 103 0.07 -31.93 -8.20
CA MET A 103 -1.32 -32.18 -8.60
C MET A 103 -2.31 -31.96 -7.44
N LEU A 104 -1.99 -32.40 -6.21
CA LEU A 104 -2.85 -32.18 -5.04
C LEU A 104 -2.95 -30.70 -4.67
N GLY A 105 -1.84 -29.97 -4.65
CA GLY A 105 -1.85 -28.52 -4.42
C GLY A 105 -2.69 -27.77 -5.44
N SER A 106 -2.57 -28.15 -6.74
CA SER A 106 -3.33 -27.50 -7.83
C SER A 106 -4.86 -27.67 -7.71
N VAL A 107 -5.35 -28.67 -6.99
CA VAL A 107 -6.81 -28.89 -6.82
C VAL A 107 -7.29 -28.63 -5.39
N SER A 108 -6.44 -28.10 -4.53
CA SER A 108 -6.74 -27.85 -3.11
C SER A 108 -7.96 -26.94 -2.91
N ASP A 109 -8.07 -25.83 -3.64
CA ASP A 109 -9.22 -24.90 -3.56
C ASP A 109 -10.55 -25.61 -3.82
N ILE A 110 -10.56 -26.57 -4.77
CA ILE A 110 -11.77 -27.34 -5.09
C ILE A 110 -12.08 -28.33 -3.98
N MET A 111 -11.04 -28.85 -3.32
CA MET A 111 -11.20 -29.75 -2.16
C MET A 111 -11.74 -29.01 -0.95
N LEU A 112 -11.22 -27.82 -0.66
CA LEU A 112 -11.63 -26.97 0.47
C LEU A 112 -13.09 -26.55 0.40
N LYS A 113 -13.60 -26.22 -0.79
CA LYS A 113 -15.01 -25.85 -1.00
C LYS A 113 -16.01 -27.01 -0.77
N LYS A 114 -15.53 -28.26 -0.63
CA LYS A 114 -16.41 -29.44 -0.50
C LYS A 114 -16.24 -30.10 0.87
N LYS A 115 -17.17 -29.87 1.80
CA LYS A 115 -17.17 -30.40 3.17
C LYS A 115 -16.86 -31.91 3.28
N MET A 116 -17.19 -32.70 2.25
CA MET A 116 -16.90 -34.15 2.24
C MET A 116 -15.41 -34.49 2.25
N TYR A 117 -14.52 -33.56 1.89
CA TYR A 117 -13.07 -33.77 1.89
C TYR A 117 -12.37 -33.27 3.17
N HIS A 118 -13.02 -32.46 4.02
CA HIS A 118 -12.38 -31.84 5.20
C HIS A 118 -11.67 -32.87 6.10
N GLN A 119 -12.37 -33.97 6.47
CA GLN A 119 -11.75 -35.02 7.28
C GLN A 119 -10.63 -35.74 6.54
N GLN A 120 -10.73 -35.89 5.21
CA GLN A 120 -9.72 -36.51 4.38
C GLN A 120 -8.47 -35.66 4.24
N ILE A 121 -8.59 -34.32 4.27
CA ILE A 121 -7.47 -33.38 4.19
C ILE A 121 -6.53 -33.58 5.38
N ASN A 122 -7.02 -33.64 6.62
CA ASN A 122 -6.20 -33.89 7.80
C ASN A 122 -5.39 -35.19 7.68
N ASN A 123 -6.02 -36.26 7.21
CA ASN A 123 -5.35 -37.54 6.98
C ASN A 123 -4.33 -37.46 5.83
N MET A 124 -4.66 -36.76 4.77
CA MET A 124 -3.76 -36.52 3.62
C MET A 124 -2.50 -35.77 4.07
N LEU A 125 -2.65 -34.68 4.83
CA LEU A 125 -1.54 -33.93 5.38
C LEU A 125 -0.66 -34.80 6.26
N ALA A 126 -1.25 -35.55 7.21
CA ALA A 126 -0.51 -36.37 8.18
C ALA A 126 0.24 -37.53 7.53
N TYR A 127 -0.38 -38.24 6.59
CA TYR A 127 0.18 -39.49 6.05
C TYR A 127 0.91 -39.32 4.72
N HIS A 128 0.58 -38.27 3.93
CA HIS A 128 1.09 -38.13 2.57
C HIS A 128 1.86 -36.84 2.31
N ILE A 129 1.89 -35.85 3.26
CA ILE A 129 2.60 -34.58 3.07
C ILE A 129 3.69 -34.41 4.13
N PHE A 130 3.36 -34.42 5.41
CA PHE A 130 4.36 -34.21 6.47
C PHE A 130 5.57 -35.14 6.42
N PRO A 131 5.46 -36.42 6.02
CA PRO A 131 6.64 -37.31 5.91
C PRO A 131 7.68 -36.77 4.91
N PHE A 132 7.28 -36.03 3.88
CA PHE A 132 8.20 -35.48 2.88
C PHE A 132 9.09 -34.35 3.37
N PHE A 133 8.78 -33.72 4.50
CA PHE A 133 9.71 -32.78 5.13
C PHE A 133 11.01 -33.43 5.59
N ASN A 134 11.02 -34.75 5.75
CA ASN A 134 12.21 -35.57 6.10
C ASN A 134 12.79 -36.32 4.89
N SER A 135 12.41 -35.93 3.65
CA SER A 135 12.92 -36.59 2.45
C SER A 135 14.41 -36.31 2.22
N ASP A 136 15.16 -37.28 1.72
CA ASP A 136 16.54 -37.09 1.25
C ASP A 136 16.61 -36.17 0.03
N HIS A 137 15.52 -36.07 -0.75
CA HIS A 137 15.40 -35.19 -1.93
C HIS A 137 14.91 -33.79 -1.55
N PRO A 138 15.75 -32.74 -1.71
CA PRO A 138 15.39 -31.38 -1.28
C PRO A 138 14.17 -30.80 -2.01
N PHE A 139 13.98 -31.11 -3.29
CA PHE A 139 12.82 -30.65 -4.04
C PHE A 139 11.48 -31.22 -3.50
N LEU A 140 11.49 -32.44 -2.91
CA LEU A 140 10.31 -32.98 -2.22
C LEU A 140 10.02 -32.24 -0.90
N ARG A 141 11.06 -31.82 -0.17
CA ARG A 141 10.88 -30.99 1.02
C ARG A 141 10.30 -29.62 0.68
N ALA A 142 10.80 -28.99 -0.41
CA ALA A 142 10.25 -27.74 -0.92
C ALA A 142 8.79 -27.89 -1.37
N ARG A 143 8.48 -28.97 -2.10
CA ARG A 143 7.10 -29.25 -2.55
C ARG A 143 6.15 -29.53 -1.37
N ALA A 144 6.62 -30.20 -0.32
CA ALA A 144 5.84 -30.39 0.90
C ALA A 144 5.57 -29.08 1.64
N ALA A 145 6.52 -28.15 1.63
CA ALA A 145 6.30 -26.81 2.14
C ALA A 145 5.31 -26.02 1.27
N TRP A 146 5.48 -26.07 -0.06
CA TRP A 146 4.62 -25.41 -1.02
C TRP A 146 3.15 -25.79 -0.92
N ILE A 147 2.85 -27.07 -0.72
CA ILE A 147 1.46 -27.53 -0.66
C ILE A 147 0.71 -27.00 0.57
N LEU A 148 1.41 -26.68 1.66
CA LEU A 148 0.80 -26.14 2.88
C LEU A 148 0.27 -24.72 2.69
N HIS A 149 0.82 -23.97 1.75
CA HIS A 149 0.32 -22.65 1.35
C HIS A 149 -1.19 -22.70 1.01
N PHE A 150 -1.65 -23.71 0.29
CA PHE A 150 -3.03 -23.81 -0.17
C PHE A 150 -4.05 -24.18 0.92
N PHE A 151 -3.60 -24.44 2.14
CA PHE A 151 -4.48 -24.76 3.27
C PHE A 151 -4.55 -23.64 4.31
N GLU A 152 -4.27 -22.42 3.88
CA GLU A 152 -4.30 -21.22 4.73
C GLU A 152 -5.67 -20.96 5.36
N ASP A 153 -6.75 -21.11 4.58
CA ASP A 153 -8.15 -20.91 5.03
C ASP A 153 -8.80 -22.20 5.55
N PHE A 154 -8.03 -23.29 5.65
CA PHE A 154 -8.58 -24.54 6.12
C PHE A 154 -8.79 -24.52 7.61
N GLU A 155 -10.05 -24.70 8.05
CA GLU A 155 -10.38 -24.92 9.45
C GLU A 155 -9.90 -26.30 9.88
N PHE A 156 -8.73 -26.36 10.52
CA PHE A 156 -8.20 -27.60 11.03
C PHE A 156 -9.06 -28.13 12.18
N ASP A 157 -9.68 -29.29 12.01
CA ASP A 157 -10.47 -29.98 13.06
C ASP A 157 -9.62 -30.30 14.30
N ASN A 158 -8.30 -30.40 14.15
CA ASN A 158 -7.36 -30.72 15.19
C ASN A 158 -6.19 -29.75 15.22
N ASP A 159 -6.08 -28.98 16.31
CA ASP A 159 -4.97 -28.07 16.56
C ASP A 159 -3.58 -28.76 16.49
N GLN A 160 -3.51 -30.10 16.66
CA GLN A 160 -2.26 -30.86 16.50
C GLN A 160 -1.77 -30.90 15.05
N THR A 161 -2.68 -31.01 14.07
CA THR A 161 -2.31 -31.03 12.64
C THR A 161 -1.77 -29.64 12.22
N LEU A 162 -2.43 -28.58 12.67
CA LEU A 162 -1.95 -27.21 12.45
C LEU A 162 -0.59 -26.97 13.11
N ALA A 163 -0.44 -27.37 14.38
CA ALA A 163 0.83 -27.25 15.08
C ALA A 163 1.95 -28.06 14.39
N GLN A 164 1.65 -29.24 13.86
CA GLN A 164 2.62 -30.04 13.11
C GLN A 164 3.02 -29.34 11.79
N ALA A 165 2.07 -28.75 11.06
CA ALA A 165 2.35 -27.99 9.84
C ALA A 165 3.30 -26.81 10.14
N VAL A 166 2.98 -26.02 11.16
CA VAL A 166 3.82 -24.89 11.60
C VAL A 166 5.21 -25.34 12.02
N ASN A 167 5.32 -26.43 12.80
CA ASN A 167 6.62 -26.96 13.24
C ASN A 167 7.47 -27.47 12.06
N CYS A 168 6.86 -28.15 11.09
CA CYS A 168 7.56 -28.60 9.88
C CYS A 168 8.11 -27.42 9.08
N LEU A 169 7.30 -26.37 8.89
CA LEU A 169 7.73 -25.17 8.16
C LEU A 169 8.81 -24.40 8.92
N GLN A 170 8.67 -24.19 10.24
CA GLN A 170 9.72 -23.58 11.06
C GLN A 170 11.04 -24.34 10.96
N PHE A 171 10.98 -25.66 11.08
CA PHE A 171 12.19 -26.47 11.00
C PHE A 171 12.84 -26.37 9.62
N ALA A 172 12.07 -26.45 8.54
CA ALA A 172 12.57 -26.30 7.18
C ALA A 172 13.18 -24.91 6.95
N LEU A 173 12.53 -23.84 7.43
CA LEU A 173 13.04 -22.47 7.30
C LEU A 173 14.37 -22.27 8.06
N LEU A 174 14.44 -22.73 9.31
CA LEU A 174 15.58 -22.42 10.18
C LEU A 174 16.77 -23.39 9.99
N HIS A 175 16.52 -24.64 9.58
CA HIS A 175 17.53 -25.70 9.63
C HIS A 175 17.82 -26.41 8.32
N ASP A 176 17.02 -26.20 7.25
CA ASP A 176 17.33 -26.83 5.96
C ASP A 176 18.59 -26.18 5.34
N GLY A 177 19.41 -27.01 4.71
CA GLY A 177 20.63 -26.55 4.04
C GLY A 177 20.43 -25.96 2.64
N GLN A 178 19.18 -26.02 2.10
CA GLN A 178 18.88 -25.67 0.71
C GLN A 178 18.04 -24.41 0.62
N LEU A 179 18.51 -23.41 -0.12
CA LEU A 179 17.84 -22.12 -0.26
C LEU A 179 16.40 -22.23 -0.78
N PRO A 180 16.08 -23.00 -1.86
CA PRO A 180 14.70 -23.07 -2.33
C PRO A 180 13.74 -23.72 -1.33
N VAL A 181 14.22 -24.63 -0.47
CA VAL A 181 13.39 -25.20 0.61
C VAL A 181 13.05 -24.12 1.65
N LYS A 182 14.05 -23.33 2.06
CA LYS A 182 13.85 -22.23 3.01
C LYS A 182 12.91 -21.16 2.48
N VAL A 183 13.05 -20.78 1.20
CA VAL A 183 12.17 -19.81 0.54
C VAL A 183 10.72 -20.29 0.59
N GLN A 184 10.49 -21.54 0.17
CA GLN A 184 9.14 -22.09 0.13
C GLN A 184 8.54 -22.23 1.54
N ALA A 185 9.37 -22.62 2.51
CA ALA A 185 8.93 -22.68 3.91
C ALA A 185 8.62 -21.29 4.48
N ALA A 186 9.40 -20.27 4.13
CA ALA A 186 9.13 -18.88 4.53
C ALA A 186 7.78 -18.40 4.00
N ILE A 187 7.54 -18.55 2.69
CA ILE A 187 6.29 -18.14 2.03
C ILE A 187 5.08 -18.83 2.70
N SER A 188 5.13 -20.15 2.83
CA SER A 188 4.01 -20.92 3.38
C SER A 188 3.77 -20.63 4.88
N LEU A 189 4.84 -20.44 5.66
CA LEU A 189 4.74 -20.11 7.08
C LEU A 189 4.10 -18.74 7.30
N GLN A 190 4.52 -17.73 6.54
CA GLN A 190 3.97 -16.36 6.64
C GLN A 190 2.47 -16.35 6.34
N ILE A 191 2.05 -17.04 5.28
CA ILE A 191 0.65 -17.14 4.88
C ILE A 191 -0.19 -17.78 5.98
N LEU A 192 0.28 -18.91 6.52
CA LEU A 192 -0.42 -19.57 7.64
C LEU A 192 -0.53 -18.70 8.89
N ILE A 193 0.50 -17.89 9.21
CA ILE A 193 0.49 -17.03 10.39
C ILE A 193 -0.49 -15.87 10.24
N VAL A 194 -0.58 -15.31 9.05
CA VAL A 194 -1.50 -14.19 8.77
C VAL A 194 -2.94 -14.66 8.86
N ASN A 195 -3.26 -15.81 8.23
CA ASN A 195 -4.64 -16.27 8.07
C ASN A 195 -5.13 -17.13 9.26
N GLN A 196 -4.21 -17.74 10.02
CA GLN A 196 -4.52 -18.63 11.16
C GLN A 196 -3.99 -18.02 12.47
N GLU A 197 -4.76 -17.20 13.18
CA GLU A 197 -4.32 -16.57 14.44
C GLU A 197 -3.81 -17.56 15.50
N LYS A 198 -4.35 -18.79 15.51
CA LYS A 198 -3.93 -19.88 16.40
C LYS A 198 -2.46 -20.28 16.21
N THR A 199 -1.85 -19.94 15.07
CA THR A 199 -0.43 -20.22 14.78
C THR A 199 0.52 -19.26 15.48
N ARG A 200 0.08 -18.01 15.75
CA ARG A 200 0.91 -16.95 16.32
C ARG A 200 1.62 -17.33 17.63
N PRO A 201 0.96 -17.99 18.61
CA PRO A 201 1.65 -18.46 19.82
C PRO A 201 2.72 -19.53 19.56
N LEU A 202 2.55 -20.35 18.51
CA LEU A 202 3.44 -21.49 18.23
C LEU A 202 4.83 -21.05 17.76
N ILE A 203 4.95 -19.88 17.13
CA ILE A 203 6.24 -19.37 16.62
C ILE A 203 6.82 -18.24 17.47
N ALA A 204 6.09 -17.76 18.49
CA ALA A 204 6.50 -16.61 19.30
C ALA A 204 7.89 -16.75 19.92
N THR A 205 8.31 -17.95 20.28
CA THR A 205 9.65 -18.22 20.85
C THR A 205 10.78 -18.15 19.82
N ASN A 206 10.49 -18.33 18.54
CA ASN A 206 11.46 -18.37 17.44
C ASN A 206 11.29 -17.18 16.50
N LEU A 207 10.45 -16.21 16.85
CA LEU A 207 10.07 -15.09 15.98
C LEU A 207 11.30 -14.34 15.46
N ASP A 208 12.24 -14.00 16.35
CA ASP A 208 13.48 -13.29 16.01
C ASP A 208 14.31 -14.07 14.97
N ALA A 209 14.45 -15.37 15.19
CA ALA A 209 15.22 -16.24 14.28
C ALA A 209 14.53 -16.35 12.91
N ILE A 210 13.20 -16.44 12.88
CA ILE A 210 12.40 -16.51 11.66
C ILE A 210 12.55 -15.20 10.86
N ILE A 211 12.38 -14.04 11.49
CA ILE A 211 12.53 -12.75 10.84
C ILE A 211 13.94 -12.57 10.26
N ILE A 212 14.96 -12.90 11.04
CA ILE A 212 16.36 -12.80 10.59
C ILE A 212 16.62 -13.73 9.41
N GLU A 213 16.09 -14.94 9.42
CA GLU A 213 16.28 -15.86 8.30
C GLU A 213 15.50 -15.40 7.04
N CYS A 214 14.31 -14.84 7.19
CA CYS A 214 13.61 -14.19 6.07
C CYS A 214 14.42 -13.04 5.47
N LEU A 215 15.03 -12.19 6.29
CA LEU A 215 15.93 -11.12 5.83
C LEU A 215 17.15 -11.67 5.06
N ASN A 216 17.75 -12.76 5.56
CA ASN A 216 18.85 -13.44 4.87
C ASN A 216 18.43 -13.99 3.51
N ILE A 217 17.22 -14.58 3.44
CA ILE A 217 16.65 -15.10 2.19
C ILE A 217 16.45 -13.94 1.19
N VAL A 218 15.83 -12.84 1.61
CA VAL A 218 15.62 -11.66 0.74
C VAL A 218 16.96 -11.13 0.23
N LYS A 219 17.97 -11.06 1.09
CA LYS A 219 19.32 -10.61 0.71
C LYS A 219 19.98 -11.48 -0.38
N ILE A 220 19.72 -12.79 -0.37
CA ILE A 220 20.37 -13.75 -1.30
C ILE A 220 19.56 -13.90 -2.58
N SER A 221 18.24 -14.06 -2.46
CA SER A 221 17.35 -14.45 -3.57
C SER A 221 16.62 -13.26 -4.20
N GLN A 222 16.52 -12.13 -3.50
CA GLN A 222 15.71 -10.97 -3.89
C GLN A 222 14.26 -11.36 -4.20
N ASN A 223 13.71 -12.31 -3.43
CA ASN A 223 12.37 -12.84 -3.66
C ASN A 223 11.31 -11.92 -3.03
N ASP A 224 10.38 -11.45 -3.86
CA ASP A 224 9.36 -10.47 -3.49
C ASP A 224 8.29 -11.07 -2.56
N ASP A 225 7.92 -12.34 -2.72
CA ASP A 225 6.93 -12.99 -1.86
C ASP A 225 7.43 -13.09 -0.41
N VAL A 226 8.73 -13.37 -0.23
CA VAL A 226 9.34 -13.38 1.11
C VAL A 226 9.44 -11.97 1.67
N SER A 227 9.76 -10.97 0.84
CA SER A 227 9.82 -9.56 1.26
C SER A 227 8.45 -9.05 1.71
N ASN A 228 7.42 -9.24 0.88
CA ASN A 228 6.04 -8.85 1.19
C ASN A 228 5.47 -9.62 2.39
N GLY A 229 5.82 -10.90 2.50
CA GLY A 229 5.42 -11.72 3.63
C GLY A 229 6.09 -11.29 4.94
N LEU A 230 7.34 -10.83 4.89
CA LEU A 230 8.05 -10.29 6.05
C LEU A 230 7.32 -9.06 6.62
N GLN A 231 6.85 -8.14 5.78
CA GLN A 231 6.05 -7.00 6.19
C GLN A 231 4.75 -7.46 6.89
N ARG A 232 4.02 -8.40 6.29
CA ARG A 232 2.80 -8.97 6.91
C ARG A 232 3.07 -9.64 8.24
N LEU A 233 4.20 -10.34 8.37
CA LEU A 233 4.63 -10.97 9.62
C LEU A 233 4.88 -9.91 10.71
N ILE A 234 5.58 -8.82 10.37
CA ILE A 234 5.83 -7.68 11.26
C ILE A 234 4.51 -7.07 11.73
N CYS A 235 3.57 -6.81 10.82
CA CYS A 235 2.23 -6.32 11.17
C CYS A 235 1.49 -7.27 12.13
N ALA A 236 1.56 -8.58 11.88
CA ALA A 236 0.85 -9.58 12.69
C ALA A 236 1.35 -9.68 14.14
N TYR A 237 2.63 -9.37 14.37
CA TYR A 237 3.23 -9.41 15.71
C TYR A 237 3.35 -8.04 16.39
N GLY A 238 3.26 -6.95 15.63
CA GLY A 238 3.26 -5.59 16.16
C GLY A 238 4.42 -5.32 17.12
N GLU A 239 4.14 -4.81 18.29
CA GLU A 239 5.14 -4.41 19.30
C GLU A 239 6.14 -5.52 19.72
N LYS A 240 5.82 -6.80 19.49
CA LYS A 240 6.72 -7.92 19.84
C LYS A 240 8.02 -7.91 19.05
N ILE A 241 8.10 -7.19 17.93
CA ILE A 241 9.31 -7.09 17.11
C ILE A 241 10.23 -5.94 17.56
N LEU A 242 9.79 -5.04 18.44
CA LEU A 242 10.55 -3.87 18.87
C LEU A 242 11.97 -4.21 19.38
N PRO A 243 12.20 -5.32 20.13
CA PRO A 243 13.56 -5.67 20.55
C PRO A 243 14.56 -5.90 19.42
N ILE A 244 14.08 -6.24 18.22
CA ILE A 244 14.91 -6.49 17.03
C ILE A 244 14.72 -5.45 15.92
N ALA A 245 13.91 -4.41 16.15
CA ALA A 245 13.58 -3.38 15.16
C ALA A 245 14.82 -2.74 14.50
N ALA A 246 15.80 -2.35 15.31
CA ALA A 246 17.05 -1.79 14.81
C ALA A 246 17.82 -2.77 13.89
N LYS A 247 17.80 -4.06 14.19
CA LYS A 247 18.42 -5.09 13.37
C LYS A 247 17.68 -5.29 12.06
N ILE A 248 16.34 -5.27 12.09
CA ILE A 248 15.50 -5.37 10.88
C ILE A 248 15.84 -4.22 9.95
N VAL A 249 15.74 -2.98 10.44
CA VAL A 249 16.00 -1.78 9.61
C VAL A 249 17.43 -1.78 9.07
N THR A 250 18.43 -2.14 9.89
CA THR A 250 19.83 -2.24 9.43
C THR A 250 19.97 -3.25 8.30
N SER A 251 19.40 -4.45 8.45
CA SER A 251 19.49 -5.50 7.42
C SER A 251 18.79 -5.09 6.12
N LEU A 252 17.64 -4.42 6.20
CA LEU A 252 16.92 -3.91 5.03
C LEU A 252 17.74 -2.83 4.30
N VAL A 253 18.37 -1.91 5.02
CA VAL A 253 19.26 -0.90 4.43
C VAL A 253 20.48 -1.56 3.76
N GLU A 254 21.06 -2.61 4.36
CA GLU A 254 22.15 -3.38 3.72
C GLU A 254 21.69 -4.09 2.44
N ILE A 255 20.46 -4.59 2.40
CA ILE A 255 19.86 -5.19 1.19
C ILE A 255 19.75 -4.12 0.11
N LEU A 256 19.20 -2.94 0.42
CA LEU A 256 19.11 -1.80 -0.51
C LEU A 256 20.49 -1.41 -1.08
N GLU A 257 21.49 -1.25 -0.21
CA GLU A 257 22.84 -0.93 -0.65
C GLU A 257 23.46 -2.00 -1.56
N THR A 258 23.16 -3.27 -1.30
CA THR A 258 23.67 -4.38 -2.10
C THR A 258 23.05 -4.37 -3.49
N ILE A 259 21.73 -4.23 -3.57
CA ILE A 259 20.98 -4.17 -4.83
C ILE A 259 21.46 -2.99 -5.69
N LEU A 260 21.56 -1.79 -5.10
CA LEU A 260 21.98 -0.58 -5.82
C LEU A 260 23.44 -0.63 -6.29
N LYS A 261 24.31 -1.42 -5.66
CA LYS A 261 25.72 -1.58 -6.06
C LYS A 261 25.92 -2.61 -7.16
N THR A 262 25.04 -3.59 -7.33
CA THR A 262 25.21 -4.67 -8.30
C THR A 262 24.94 -4.25 -9.74
N ASN A 263 24.36 -3.07 -9.99
CA ASN A 263 24.11 -2.48 -11.32
C ASN A 263 23.38 -3.41 -12.32
N ASP A 264 22.79 -4.50 -11.86
CA ASP A 264 21.90 -5.31 -12.66
C ASP A 264 20.60 -4.54 -12.88
N GLU A 265 20.04 -4.64 -14.06
CA GLU A 265 18.91 -3.84 -14.55
C GLU A 265 17.89 -3.52 -13.43
N VAL A 266 17.85 -2.24 -13.00
CA VAL A 266 17.07 -1.73 -11.86
C VAL A 266 15.59 -2.15 -11.92
N ASN A 267 15.08 -2.41 -13.11
CA ASN A 267 13.68 -2.78 -13.33
C ASN A 267 13.27 -4.09 -12.66
N ASP A 268 14.14 -5.12 -12.59
CA ASP A 268 13.79 -6.41 -11.98
C ASP A 268 13.82 -6.39 -10.45
N THR A 269 14.49 -5.40 -9.84
CA THR A 269 14.68 -5.33 -8.38
C THR A 269 13.86 -4.24 -7.70
N THR A 270 13.13 -3.42 -8.46
CA THR A 270 12.34 -2.30 -7.93
C THR A 270 11.31 -2.78 -6.91
N ILE A 271 10.62 -3.89 -7.16
CA ILE A 271 9.62 -4.46 -6.24
C ILE A 271 10.24 -4.86 -4.90
N THR A 272 11.41 -5.50 -4.92
CA THR A 272 12.14 -5.87 -3.69
C THR A 272 12.57 -4.63 -2.90
N ILE A 273 12.99 -3.57 -3.59
CA ILE A 273 13.34 -2.28 -2.97
C ILE A 273 12.11 -1.64 -2.33
N MET A 274 10.99 -1.55 -3.07
CA MET A 274 9.71 -1.05 -2.55
C MET A 274 9.27 -1.83 -1.30
N GLY A 275 9.29 -3.16 -1.37
CA GLY A 275 8.96 -4.02 -0.23
C GLY A 275 9.86 -3.78 0.99
N SER A 276 11.15 -3.52 0.76
CA SER A 276 12.11 -3.19 1.82
C SER A 276 11.83 -1.84 2.46
N LEU A 277 11.55 -0.80 1.65
CA LEU A 277 11.19 0.54 2.15
C LEU A 277 9.86 0.52 2.91
N ASN A 278 8.84 -0.15 2.37
CA ASN A 278 7.55 -0.31 3.05
C ASN A 278 7.68 -1.08 4.38
N THR A 279 8.58 -2.05 4.44
CA THR A 279 8.86 -2.78 5.68
C THR A 279 9.56 -1.88 6.71
N ILE A 280 10.50 -1.01 6.28
CA ILE A 280 11.13 -0.01 7.15
C ILE A 280 10.06 0.92 7.73
N ASP A 281 9.18 1.47 6.88
CA ASP A 281 8.09 2.35 7.32
C ASP A 281 7.16 1.66 8.32
N THR A 282 6.77 0.40 8.03
CA THR A 282 5.95 -0.41 8.95
C THR A 282 6.61 -0.59 10.31
N VAL A 283 7.92 -0.83 10.36
CA VAL A 283 8.66 -0.94 11.64
C VAL A 283 8.66 0.39 12.38
N LEU A 284 8.87 1.52 11.66
CA LEU A 284 8.88 2.86 12.27
C LEU A 284 7.52 3.23 12.86
N MET A 285 6.43 2.87 12.21
CA MET A 285 5.06 3.10 12.70
C MET A 285 4.77 2.39 14.03
N LEU A 286 5.44 1.28 14.32
CA LEU A 286 5.29 0.54 15.58
C LEU A 286 6.07 1.14 16.76
N ILE A 287 6.96 2.11 16.50
CA ILE A 287 7.83 2.68 17.53
C ILE A 287 7.19 3.93 18.11
N ASP A 288 6.79 3.86 19.38
CA ASP A 288 6.23 5.01 20.09
C ASP A 288 7.23 5.78 20.92
N ASP A 289 8.29 5.12 21.39
CA ASP A 289 9.26 5.75 22.27
C ASP A 289 10.39 6.45 21.50
N GLN A 290 10.73 7.65 21.97
CA GLN A 290 11.73 8.52 21.34
C GLN A 290 13.16 7.95 21.44
N GLU A 291 13.46 7.13 22.44
CA GLU A 291 14.80 6.55 22.61
C GLU A 291 15.08 5.53 21.51
N THR A 292 14.15 4.59 21.29
CA THR A 292 14.24 3.60 20.21
C THR A 292 14.26 4.30 18.85
N LEU A 293 13.39 5.30 18.63
CA LEU A 293 13.36 6.05 17.38
C LEU A 293 14.70 6.72 17.08
N SER A 294 15.35 7.35 18.07
CA SER A 294 16.64 8.02 17.90
C SER A 294 17.79 7.07 17.50
N ILE A 295 17.67 5.79 17.86
CA ILE A 295 18.65 4.75 17.45
C ILE A 295 18.43 4.32 15.99
N ILE A 296 17.17 4.25 15.57
CA ILE A 296 16.79 3.70 14.25
C ILE A 296 16.79 4.79 13.16
N GLU A 297 16.46 6.04 13.53
CA GLU A 297 16.37 7.16 12.59
C GLU A 297 17.59 7.30 11.67
N PRO A 298 18.86 7.26 12.13
CA PRO A 298 20.01 7.40 11.23
C PRO A 298 20.08 6.33 10.17
N MET A 299 19.59 5.12 10.46
CA MET A 299 19.57 4.01 9.50
C MET A 299 18.42 4.17 8.50
N ALA A 300 17.23 4.50 8.98
CA ALA A 300 16.08 4.79 8.11
C ALA A 300 16.38 6.00 7.20
N MET A 301 17.00 7.05 7.73
CA MET A 301 17.48 8.19 6.94
C MET A 301 18.47 7.80 5.86
N LYS A 302 19.30 6.78 6.10
CA LYS A 302 20.25 6.29 5.10
C LYS A 302 19.52 5.67 3.90
N SER A 303 18.45 4.91 4.11
CA SER A 303 17.63 4.38 2.99
C SER A 303 17.01 5.51 2.17
N VAL A 304 16.46 6.52 2.84
CA VAL A 304 15.91 7.72 2.17
C VAL A 304 16.98 8.42 1.32
N LEU A 305 18.14 8.67 1.90
CA LEU A 305 19.24 9.34 1.18
C LEU A 305 19.79 8.52 0.01
N LEU A 306 19.77 7.18 0.07
CA LEU A 306 20.15 6.33 -1.07
C LEU A 306 19.20 6.55 -2.25
N VAL A 307 17.87 6.52 -2.00
CA VAL A 307 16.85 6.76 -3.03
C VAL A 307 17.00 8.15 -3.64
N LEU A 308 17.11 9.19 -2.80
CA LEU A 308 17.16 10.58 -3.26
C LEU A 308 18.47 10.92 -4.01
N ASN A 309 19.61 10.39 -3.58
CA ASN A 309 20.92 10.62 -4.23
C ASN A 309 21.01 9.95 -5.60
N GLU A 310 20.48 8.74 -5.75
CA GLU A 310 20.42 8.00 -7.01
C GLU A 310 19.26 8.47 -7.91
N ASN A 311 18.41 9.39 -7.42
CA ASN A 311 17.25 9.95 -8.13
C ASN A 311 16.29 8.86 -8.65
N LEU A 312 15.99 7.86 -7.79
CA LEU A 312 15.09 6.75 -8.09
C LEU A 312 13.64 7.20 -7.86
N LYS A 313 13.08 7.86 -8.88
CA LYS A 313 11.77 8.54 -8.77
C LYS A 313 10.61 7.58 -8.55
N GLU A 314 10.70 6.38 -9.09
CA GLU A 314 9.74 5.29 -8.92
C GLU A 314 9.59 4.82 -7.45
N LEU A 315 10.50 5.26 -6.56
CA LEU A 315 10.52 4.94 -5.14
C LEU A 315 10.25 6.17 -4.24
N TYR A 316 9.83 7.29 -4.83
CA TYR A 316 9.63 8.52 -4.05
C TYR A 316 8.45 8.40 -3.09
N GLU A 317 7.37 7.72 -3.46
CA GLU A 317 6.23 7.48 -2.58
C GLU A 317 6.66 6.78 -1.29
N GLU A 318 7.33 5.63 -1.38
CA GLU A 318 7.81 4.87 -0.22
C GLU A 318 8.86 5.64 0.58
N CYS A 319 9.74 6.36 -0.13
CA CYS A 319 10.76 7.20 0.48
C CYS A 319 10.13 8.30 1.33
N PHE A 320 9.14 9.04 0.82
CA PHE A 320 8.49 10.12 1.54
C PHE A 320 7.49 9.63 2.59
N ASN A 321 6.96 8.40 2.49
CA ASN A 321 6.23 7.77 3.58
C ASN A 321 7.14 7.59 4.80
N ILE A 322 8.36 7.06 4.64
CA ILE A 322 9.36 6.96 5.72
C ILE A 322 9.64 8.35 6.32
N VAL A 323 9.85 9.37 5.50
CA VAL A 323 10.10 10.73 5.98
C VAL A 323 8.90 11.26 6.78
N THR A 324 7.69 11.00 6.33
CA THR A 324 6.46 11.39 7.01
C THR A 324 6.36 10.75 8.39
N THR A 325 6.57 9.44 8.48
CA THR A 325 6.56 8.69 9.75
C THR A 325 7.62 9.18 10.71
N LEU A 326 8.84 9.45 10.24
CA LEU A 326 9.93 9.97 11.07
C LEU A 326 9.64 11.40 11.57
N THR A 327 9.03 12.25 10.74
CA THR A 327 8.76 13.66 11.06
C THR A 327 7.47 13.87 11.85
N ASP A 328 6.63 12.85 12.00
CA ASP A 328 5.32 12.96 12.66
C ASP A 328 5.42 13.39 14.14
N LYS A 329 6.42 12.90 14.87
CA LYS A 329 6.59 13.15 16.31
C LYS A 329 7.70 14.13 16.62
N HIS A 330 8.74 14.19 15.81
CA HIS A 330 9.94 14.99 16.08
C HIS A 330 10.68 15.28 14.77
N ILE A 331 11.32 16.44 14.70
CA ILE A 331 12.19 16.82 13.59
C ILE A 331 13.62 16.99 14.09
N SER A 332 14.47 16.02 13.75
CA SER A 332 15.89 16.09 14.07
C SER A 332 16.64 17.09 13.17
N ASN A 333 17.86 17.47 13.59
CA ASN A 333 18.68 18.35 12.77
C ASN A 333 19.04 17.77 11.40
N ASP A 334 19.13 16.45 11.28
CA ASP A 334 19.45 15.78 10.01
C ASP A 334 18.26 15.76 9.05
N MET A 335 17.02 15.76 9.55
CA MET A 335 15.80 15.84 8.73
C MET A 335 15.73 17.12 7.89
N TRP A 336 16.31 18.22 8.34
CA TRP A 336 16.35 19.45 7.53
C TRP A 336 17.14 19.31 6.23
N LYS A 337 17.98 18.29 6.09
CA LYS A 337 18.62 17.94 4.82
C LYS A 337 17.58 17.44 3.83
N ILE A 338 16.61 16.63 4.28
CA ILE A 338 15.52 16.12 3.45
C ILE A 338 14.62 17.27 2.97
N TYR A 339 14.34 18.24 3.86
CA TYR A 339 13.65 19.46 3.44
C TYR A 339 14.36 20.15 2.26
N GLY A 340 15.70 20.18 2.27
CA GLY A 340 16.51 20.66 1.15
C GLY A 340 16.34 19.84 -0.13
N TYR A 341 16.22 18.50 -0.03
CA TYR A 341 15.91 17.64 -1.20
C TYR A 341 14.50 17.89 -1.72
N ILE A 342 13.50 18.02 -0.85
CA ILE A 342 12.13 18.37 -1.23
C ILE A 342 12.14 19.66 -2.07
N PHE A 343 12.84 20.69 -1.60
CA PHE A 343 12.99 21.94 -2.37
C PHE A 343 13.61 21.71 -3.75
N GLN A 344 14.71 20.94 -3.82
CA GLN A 344 15.41 20.67 -5.08
C GLN A 344 14.56 19.86 -6.07
N ILE A 345 13.74 18.93 -5.59
CA ILE A 345 12.86 18.11 -6.41
C ILE A 345 11.68 18.93 -6.89
N SER A 346 10.95 19.59 -5.97
CA SER A 346 9.72 20.35 -6.28
C SER A 346 9.94 21.60 -7.15
N THR A 347 11.18 22.04 -7.31
CA THR A 347 11.52 23.21 -8.17
C THR A 347 12.13 22.81 -9.51
N LYS A 348 11.93 21.54 -9.93
CA LYS A 348 12.30 21.04 -11.26
C LYS A 348 11.08 20.52 -11.99
N ASP A 349 11.09 20.65 -13.32
CA ASP A 349 9.98 20.23 -14.18
C ASP A 349 9.61 18.75 -13.98
N ASP A 350 10.60 17.88 -13.85
CA ASP A 350 10.46 16.44 -13.68
C ASP A 350 10.17 16.00 -12.24
N GLY A 351 10.06 16.93 -11.30
CA GLY A 351 9.78 16.66 -9.90
C GLY A 351 8.37 17.10 -9.45
N VAL A 352 7.67 17.88 -10.27
CA VAL A 352 6.35 18.45 -9.94
C VAL A 352 5.31 17.34 -9.73
N ASP A 353 5.36 16.26 -10.51
CA ASP A 353 4.41 15.15 -10.43
C ASP A 353 4.47 14.42 -9.08
N TYR A 354 5.62 14.45 -8.39
CA TYR A 354 5.82 13.82 -7.09
C TYR A 354 5.53 14.75 -5.90
N PHE A 355 5.01 15.95 -6.17
CA PHE A 355 4.75 16.92 -5.10
C PHE A 355 3.70 16.42 -4.10
N ALA A 356 2.72 15.64 -4.56
CA ALA A 356 1.70 15.05 -3.70
C ALA A 356 2.31 14.11 -2.64
N ASP A 357 3.33 13.32 -3.00
CA ASP A 357 3.99 12.38 -2.09
C ASP A 357 4.80 13.10 -1.01
N MET A 358 5.31 14.30 -1.32
CA MET A 358 6.08 15.14 -0.40
C MET A 358 5.24 15.95 0.58
N LEU A 359 3.94 16.13 0.29
CA LEU A 359 3.07 17.02 1.08
C LEU A 359 2.94 16.64 2.55
N PRO A 360 2.73 15.37 2.93
CA PRO A 360 2.61 15.00 4.35
C PRO A 360 3.88 15.36 5.13
N ALA A 361 5.05 15.07 4.57
CA ALA A 361 6.32 15.44 5.17
C ALA A 361 6.49 16.97 5.29
N LEU A 362 6.15 17.73 4.24
CA LEU A 362 6.15 19.20 4.27
C LEU A 362 5.22 19.74 5.35
N HIS A 363 4.02 19.17 5.49
CA HIS A 363 3.08 19.53 6.55
C HIS A 363 3.71 19.33 7.92
N ASN A 364 4.38 18.20 8.16
CA ASN A 364 5.04 17.91 9.42
C ASN A 364 6.19 18.91 9.71
N PHE A 365 7.00 19.25 8.72
CA PHE A 365 8.04 20.27 8.86
C PHE A 365 7.49 21.65 9.32
N LEU A 366 6.26 21.99 8.92
CA LEU A 366 5.63 23.25 9.32
C LEU A 366 4.96 23.17 10.71
N THR A 367 4.44 22.00 11.09
CA THR A 367 3.49 21.88 12.20
C THR A 367 4.05 21.22 13.45
N VAL A 368 5.01 20.30 13.31
CA VAL A 368 5.58 19.54 14.43
C VAL A 368 6.60 20.38 15.22
N ASP A 369 7.48 21.11 14.54
CA ASP A 369 8.40 22.06 15.19
C ASP A 369 8.36 23.44 14.49
N PRO A 370 7.27 24.20 14.68
CA PRO A 370 7.08 25.47 14.02
C PRO A 370 8.12 26.53 14.42
N ASP A 371 8.66 26.47 15.63
CA ASP A 371 9.66 27.43 16.06
C ASP A 371 11.03 27.15 15.40
N ALA A 372 11.40 25.90 15.23
CA ALA A 372 12.57 25.54 14.43
C ALA A 372 12.38 25.96 12.96
N PHE A 373 11.19 25.71 12.39
CA PHE A 373 10.91 26.11 11.00
C PHE A 373 11.12 27.60 10.79
N ILE A 374 10.51 28.46 11.60
CA ILE A 374 10.53 29.92 11.44
C ILE A 374 11.88 30.54 11.81
N SER A 375 12.72 29.83 12.57
CA SER A 375 14.04 30.30 13.00
C SER A 375 15.04 30.49 11.85
N ASP A 376 14.83 29.75 10.73
CA ASP A 376 15.69 29.83 9.56
C ASP A 376 14.92 30.43 8.37
N GLN A 377 15.27 31.66 8.00
CA GLN A 377 14.65 32.37 6.88
C GLN A 377 14.74 31.60 5.53
N ASN A 378 15.78 30.77 5.33
CA ASN A 378 15.93 30.00 4.11
C ASN A 378 14.83 28.96 3.94
N ARG A 379 14.30 28.40 5.05
CA ARG A 379 13.19 27.44 5.01
C ARG A 379 11.90 28.09 4.50
N ILE A 380 11.65 29.32 4.94
CA ILE A 380 10.49 30.10 4.47
C ILE A 380 10.64 30.47 3.00
N VAL A 381 11.84 30.90 2.59
CA VAL A 381 12.13 31.22 1.17
C VAL A 381 11.98 29.98 0.32
N ALA A 382 12.47 28.82 0.76
CA ALA A 382 12.31 27.57 0.03
C ALA A 382 10.83 27.18 -0.15
N LEU A 383 10.02 27.27 0.89
CA LEU A 383 8.57 27.03 0.78
C LEU A 383 7.91 27.98 -0.22
N PHE A 384 8.26 29.28 -0.16
CA PHE A 384 7.73 30.26 -1.08
C PHE A 384 8.09 29.93 -2.54
N GLU A 385 9.36 29.61 -2.81
CA GLU A 385 9.81 29.29 -4.18
C GLU A 385 9.23 27.95 -4.68
N ILE A 386 9.01 26.93 -3.82
CA ILE A 386 8.28 25.72 -4.17
C ILE A 386 6.87 26.07 -4.64
N CYS A 387 6.10 26.76 -3.80
CA CYS A 387 4.71 27.11 -4.13
C CYS A 387 4.63 28.01 -5.39
N LYS A 388 5.55 28.96 -5.52
CA LYS A 388 5.62 29.85 -6.67
C LYS A 388 5.96 29.11 -7.96
N PHE A 389 6.92 28.17 -7.91
CA PHE A 389 7.28 27.34 -9.05
C PHE A 389 6.08 26.53 -9.52
N ILE A 390 5.43 25.79 -8.60
CA ILE A 390 4.29 24.94 -8.91
C ILE A 390 3.10 25.73 -9.45
N LEU A 391 2.73 26.86 -8.83
CA LEU A 391 1.60 27.69 -9.28
C LEU A 391 1.81 28.33 -10.65
N ASN A 392 3.06 28.48 -11.10
CA ASN A 392 3.39 28.99 -12.43
C ASN A 392 3.67 27.87 -13.46
N TYR A 393 3.82 26.63 -13.01
CA TYR A 393 4.08 25.49 -13.88
C TYR A 393 2.79 25.02 -14.55
N ASP A 394 2.87 24.54 -15.79
CA ASP A 394 1.72 23.99 -16.51
C ASP A 394 1.52 22.52 -16.13
N CYS A 395 0.68 22.27 -15.14
CA CYS A 395 0.35 20.96 -14.61
C CYS A 395 -1.15 20.84 -14.30
N ILE A 396 -1.58 19.67 -13.84
CA ILE A 396 -2.97 19.43 -13.45
C ILE A 396 -3.36 20.27 -12.22
N ASP A 397 -4.63 20.67 -12.15
CA ASP A 397 -5.14 21.54 -11.09
C ASP A 397 -4.99 20.97 -9.68
N ASP A 398 -4.98 19.64 -9.51
CA ASP A 398 -4.78 18.99 -8.21
C ASP A 398 -3.43 19.36 -7.58
N ILE A 399 -2.37 19.45 -8.39
CA ILE A 399 -1.04 19.85 -7.93
C ILE A 399 -1.04 21.32 -7.51
N HIS A 400 -1.73 22.19 -8.25
CA HIS A 400 -1.93 23.58 -7.86
C HIS A 400 -2.73 23.68 -6.56
N CYS A 401 -3.80 22.90 -6.40
CA CYS A 401 -4.59 22.82 -5.16
C CYS A 401 -3.70 22.45 -3.96
N ASN A 402 -2.80 21.49 -4.13
CA ASN A 402 -1.86 21.08 -3.10
C ASN A 402 -0.91 22.21 -2.69
N ALA A 403 -0.39 22.98 -3.64
CA ALA A 403 0.44 24.15 -3.34
C ALA A 403 -0.34 25.24 -2.58
N VAL A 404 -1.59 25.50 -2.95
CA VAL A 404 -2.44 26.46 -2.25
C VAL A 404 -2.78 25.99 -0.84
N LYS A 405 -3.11 24.70 -0.66
CA LYS A 405 -3.34 24.09 0.66
C LYS A 405 -2.10 24.22 1.56
N MET A 406 -0.90 24.04 1.02
CA MET A 406 0.35 24.22 1.76
C MET A 406 0.56 25.68 2.21
N ILE A 407 0.24 26.66 1.35
CA ILE A 407 0.26 28.08 1.72
C ILE A 407 -0.74 28.33 2.85
N GLU A 408 -1.93 27.77 2.79
CA GLU A 408 -2.94 27.91 3.85
C GLU A 408 -2.42 27.41 5.20
N VAL A 409 -1.84 26.20 5.23
CA VAL A 409 -1.23 25.63 6.44
C VAL A 409 -0.17 26.58 7.00
N PHE A 410 0.72 27.11 6.16
CA PHE A 410 1.74 28.07 6.57
C PHE A 410 1.13 29.33 7.18
N LEU A 411 0.14 29.94 6.54
CA LEU A 411 -0.49 31.17 7.02
C LEU A 411 -1.22 30.95 8.36
N LEU A 412 -1.95 29.83 8.49
CA LEU A 412 -2.68 29.50 9.71
C LEU A 412 -1.75 29.15 10.88
N GLN A 413 -0.62 28.50 10.60
CA GLN A 413 0.36 28.12 11.62
C GLN A 413 1.10 29.32 12.18
N PHE A 414 1.56 30.25 11.33
CA PHE A 414 2.45 31.33 11.76
C PHE A 414 1.77 32.69 11.97
N ARG A 415 0.61 32.93 11.33
CA ARG A 415 -0.25 34.11 11.50
C ARG A 415 0.55 35.43 11.45
N GLU A 416 0.42 36.26 12.49
CA GLU A 416 1.08 37.56 12.58
C GLU A 416 2.62 37.48 12.59
N LYS A 417 3.21 36.34 12.97
CA LYS A 417 4.67 36.13 12.94
C LYS A 417 5.27 36.31 11.53
N VAL A 418 4.46 36.13 10.50
CA VAL A 418 4.86 36.21 9.08
C VAL A 418 4.15 37.31 8.30
N ALA A 419 3.57 38.29 8.99
CA ALA A 419 2.77 39.36 8.39
C ALA A 419 3.48 40.10 7.23
N ASN A 420 4.81 40.24 7.32
CA ASN A 420 5.62 40.90 6.30
C ASN A 420 5.72 40.17 4.97
N ILE A 421 5.51 38.86 4.95
CA ILE A 421 5.63 38.02 3.73
C ILE A 421 4.27 37.51 3.22
N ILE A 422 3.20 37.60 4.01
CA ILE A 422 1.82 37.24 3.60
C ILE A 422 1.45 37.89 2.26
N PRO A 423 1.70 39.21 2.01
CA PRO A 423 1.35 39.81 0.72
C PRO A 423 2.03 39.16 -0.49
N SER A 424 3.20 38.56 -0.32
CA SER A 424 3.90 37.88 -1.42
C SER A 424 3.27 36.53 -1.73
N PHE A 425 2.88 35.76 -0.70
CA PHE A 425 2.14 34.51 -0.91
C PHE A 425 0.76 34.77 -1.55
N CYS A 426 0.04 35.81 -1.09
CA CYS A 426 -1.24 36.17 -1.71
C CYS A 426 -1.06 36.58 -3.17
N GLU A 427 0.03 37.24 -3.52
CA GLU A 427 0.30 37.68 -4.90
C GLU A 427 0.43 36.48 -5.84
N ILE A 428 1.22 35.47 -5.51
CA ILE A 428 1.40 34.27 -6.37
C ILE A 428 0.10 33.48 -6.51
N VAL A 429 -0.70 33.38 -5.45
CA VAL A 429 -1.99 32.68 -5.48
C VAL A 429 -2.99 33.44 -6.35
N MET A 430 -3.04 34.78 -6.22
CA MET A 430 -3.97 35.60 -7.01
C MET A 430 -3.51 35.79 -8.45
N ASP A 431 -2.23 35.68 -8.75
CA ASP A 431 -1.74 35.57 -10.12
C ASP A 431 -2.33 34.30 -10.78
N ARG A 432 -2.28 33.16 -10.11
CA ARG A 432 -2.91 31.92 -10.63
C ARG A 432 -4.43 32.08 -10.75
N TYR A 433 -5.10 32.62 -9.74
CA TYR A 433 -6.54 32.87 -9.76
C TYR A 433 -7.01 33.69 -10.98
N PHE A 434 -6.30 34.76 -11.32
CA PHE A 434 -6.66 35.65 -12.44
C PHE A 434 -6.23 35.11 -13.81
N HIS A 435 -5.34 34.11 -13.87
CA HIS A 435 -4.92 33.43 -15.10
C HIS A 435 -5.72 32.16 -15.38
N LEU A 436 -6.66 31.77 -14.51
CA LEU A 436 -7.59 30.68 -14.81
C LEU A 436 -8.50 31.12 -15.97
N ASP A 437 -8.45 30.42 -17.08
CA ASP A 437 -9.34 30.63 -18.21
C ASP A 437 -10.80 30.38 -17.84
N ASP A 438 -11.73 31.19 -18.36
CA ASP A 438 -13.14 31.18 -17.97
C ASP A 438 -13.85 29.85 -18.26
N ASP A 439 -13.37 29.06 -19.23
CA ASP A 439 -14.01 27.84 -19.71
C ASP A 439 -13.52 26.54 -19.02
N LEU A 440 -12.40 26.56 -18.27
CA LEU A 440 -11.75 25.39 -17.67
C LEU A 440 -11.49 25.55 -16.16
N LYS A 441 -12.22 26.42 -15.48
CA LYS A 441 -11.97 26.67 -14.04
C LYS A 441 -12.31 25.45 -13.20
N SER A 442 -11.28 24.82 -12.62
CA SER A 442 -11.48 23.95 -11.47
C SER A 442 -12.15 24.76 -10.35
N THR A 443 -13.38 24.39 -10.01
CA THR A 443 -14.12 25.04 -8.92
C THR A 443 -13.35 24.93 -7.61
N GLU A 444 -12.64 23.80 -7.39
CA GLU A 444 -11.84 23.57 -6.19
C GLU A 444 -10.67 24.56 -6.13
N LEU A 445 -9.85 24.65 -7.16
CA LEU A 445 -8.71 25.56 -7.18
C LEU A 445 -9.14 27.01 -7.00
N LYS A 446 -10.21 27.44 -7.67
CA LYS A 446 -10.78 28.78 -7.51
C LYS A 446 -11.17 29.06 -6.05
N THR A 447 -11.89 28.11 -5.42
CA THR A 447 -12.33 28.21 -4.03
C THR A 447 -11.14 28.28 -3.08
N LEU A 448 -10.11 27.45 -3.27
CA LEU A 448 -8.91 27.44 -2.45
C LEU A 448 -8.12 28.76 -2.58
N CYS A 449 -7.99 29.30 -3.80
CA CYS A 449 -7.34 30.60 -4.00
C CYS A 449 -8.07 31.73 -3.26
N LEU A 450 -9.41 31.75 -3.31
CA LEU A 450 -10.22 32.69 -2.54
C LEU A 450 -10.02 32.47 -1.03
N GLN A 451 -9.96 31.22 -0.59
CA GLN A 451 -9.80 30.84 0.81
C GLN A 451 -8.52 31.42 1.43
N ILE A 452 -7.43 31.56 0.67
CA ILE A 452 -6.21 32.23 1.14
C ILE A 452 -6.49 33.66 1.58
N LEU A 453 -7.25 34.41 0.81
CA LEU A 453 -7.63 35.79 1.19
C LEU A 453 -8.56 35.80 2.41
N LEU A 454 -9.45 34.79 2.54
CA LEU A 454 -10.31 34.67 3.71
C LEU A 454 -9.50 34.34 4.98
N VAL A 455 -8.47 33.54 4.87
CA VAL A 455 -7.51 33.26 5.96
C VAL A 455 -6.81 34.55 6.38
N VAL A 456 -6.33 35.35 5.44
CA VAL A 456 -5.69 36.64 5.76
C VAL A 456 -6.68 37.59 6.44
N LEU A 457 -7.93 37.67 5.96
CA LEU A 457 -8.98 38.48 6.61
C LEU A 457 -9.25 37.99 8.04
N TYR A 458 -9.27 36.69 8.27
CA TYR A 458 -9.44 36.11 9.60
C TYR A 458 -8.27 36.46 10.53
N ILE A 459 -7.02 36.37 10.04
CA ILE A 459 -5.81 36.74 10.82
C ILE A 459 -5.82 38.21 11.18
N ASP A 460 -5.85 39.07 10.17
CA ASP A 460 -5.84 40.55 10.36
C ASP A 460 -6.58 41.27 9.22
N GLY A 461 -7.69 41.95 9.57
CA GLY A 461 -8.46 42.72 8.59
C GLY A 461 -7.69 43.91 8.00
N GLY A 462 -6.75 44.52 8.74
CA GLY A 462 -5.90 45.60 8.23
C GLY A 462 -4.93 45.09 7.18
N LEU A 463 -4.29 43.97 7.44
CA LEU A 463 -3.40 43.27 6.51
C LEU A 463 -4.15 42.84 5.23
N PHE A 464 -5.38 42.34 5.38
CA PHE A 464 -6.23 41.98 4.24
C PHE A 464 -6.39 43.18 3.28
N PHE A 465 -6.74 44.36 3.78
CA PHE A 465 -6.89 45.56 2.92
C PHE A 465 -5.57 46.00 2.31
N GLN A 466 -4.44 45.86 3.00
CA GLN A 466 -3.12 46.12 2.41
C GLN A 466 -2.81 45.18 1.25
N VAL A 467 -3.16 43.89 1.40
CA VAL A 467 -3.03 42.87 0.31
C VAL A 467 -3.93 43.28 -0.87
N ILE A 468 -5.19 43.63 -0.62
CA ILE A 468 -6.12 44.08 -1.68
C ILE A 468 -5.59 45.31 -2.40
N GLU A 469 -5.04 46.29 -1.67
CA GLU A 469 -4.45 47.52 -2.27
C GLU A 469 -3.24 47.17 -3.15
N LYS A 470 -2.35 46.30 -2.70
CA LYS A 470 -1.21 45.83 -3.49
C LYS A 470 -1.67 45.10 -4.76
N LEU A 471 -2.66 44.24 -4.69
CA LEU A 471 -3.25 43.55 -5.84
C LEU A 471 -3.93 44.54 -6.79
N GLN A 472 -4.61 45.59 -6.28
CA GLN A 472 -5.23 46.64 -7.08
C GLN A 472 -4.19 47.43 -7.89
N GLN A 473 -3.01 47.68 -7.31
CA GLN A 473 -1.90 48.34 -8.04
C GLN A 473 -1.38 47.44 -9.17
N LYS A 474 -1.31 46.14 -8.95
CA LYS A 474 -0.86 45.15 -9.95
C LYS A 474 -1.89 44.95 -11.07
N TYR A 475 -3.18 44.98 -10.75
CA TYR A 475 -4.30 44.80 -11.68
C TYR A 475 -5.20 46.05 -11.78
N PRO A 476 -4.72 47.16 -12.34
CA PRO A 476 -5.42 48.46 -12.29
C PRO A 476 -6.75 48.48 -13.04
N ASN A 477 -6.94 47.56 -14.00
CA ASN A 477 -8.15 47.45 -14.81
C ASN A 477 -9.28 46.65 -14.16
N LYS A 478 -9.05 46.04 -13.00
CA LYS A 478 -10.04 45.25 -12.25
C LYS A 478 -10.33 45.95 -10.92
N ASN A 479 -11.58 46.00 -10.47
CA ASN A 479 -11.88 46.36 -9.09
C ASN A 479 -11.73 45.08 -8.22
N ILE A 480 -10.55 44.91 -7.65
CA ILE A 480 -10.15 43.65 -6.98
C ILE A 480 -11.07 43.33 -5.82
N LEU A 481 -11.38 44.30 -4.95
CA LEU A 481 -12.23 44.04 -3.79
C LEU A 481 -13.64 43.62 -4.18
N ASP A 482 -14.24 44.36 -5.12
CA ASP A 482 -15.62 44.07 -5.56
C ASP A 482 -15.70 42.72 -6.23
N HIS A 483 -14.72 42.40 -7.07
CA HIS A 483 -14.64 41.11 -7.77
C HIS A 483 -14.51 39.92 -6.78
N ILE A 484 -13.62 40.02 -5.80
CA ILE A 484 -13.43 38.96 -4.79
C ILE A 484 -14.71 38.79 -3.94
N LEU A 485 -15.35 39.89 -3.52
CA LEU A 485 -16.57 39.79 -2.71
C LEU A 485 -17.75 39.20 -3.50
N GLU A 486 -17.87 39.54 -4.79
CA GLU A 486 -18.90 38.96 -5.66
C GLU A 486 -18.66 37.48 -5.94
N ASP A 487 -17.43 37.12 -6.29
CA ASP A 487 -17.05 35.70 -6.50
C ASP A 487 -17.20 34.88 -5.22
N TRP A 488 -16.80 35.42 -4.06
CA TRP A 488 -17.00 34.75 -2.79
C TRP A 488 -18.49 34.47 -2.53
N LEU A 489 -19.37 35.44 -2.79
CA LEU A 489 -20.81 35.27 -2.61
C LEU A 489 -21.38 34.21 -3.59
N LEU A 490 -20.91 34.18 -4.83
CA LEU A 490 -21.34 33.22 -5.85
C LEU A 490 -20.89 31.81 -5.49
N ASP A 491 -19.65 31.66 -5.00
CA ASP A 491 -19.01 30.38 -4.76
C ASP A 491 -19.17 29.87 -3.32
N LEU A 492 -20.02 30.48 -2.49
CA LEU A 492 -20.26 30.02 -1.10
C LEU A 492 -20.65 28.55 -0.99
N LYS A 493 -21.29 27.99 -2.01
CA LYS A 493 -21.68 26.58 -2.06
C LYS A 493 -20.52 25.62 -2.31
N SER A 494 -19.41 26.14 -2.84
CA SER A 494 -18.21 25.37 -3.18
C SER A 494 -17.32 25.11 -1.95
N PHE A 495 -17.59 25.77 -0.81
CA PHE A 495 -16.95 25.47 0.47
C PHE A 495 -17.58 24.20 1.07
N ILE A 496 -17.14 23.03 0.59
CA ILE A 496 -17.76 21.73 0.92
C ILE A 496 -17.12 21.12 2.17
N GLY A 497 -15.82 21.25 2.33
CA GLY A 497 -15.05 20.69 3.44
C GLY A 497 -15.43 21.29 4.79
N LEU A 498 -15.25 20.53 5.86
CA LEU A 498 -15.51 20.97 7.23
C LEU A 498 -14.60 22.14 7.61
N HIS A 499 -13.33 22.09 7.18
CA HIS A 499 -12.34 23.13 7.36
C HIS A 499 -12.72 24.39 6.57
N ASP A 500 -13.04 24.24 5.29
CA ASP A 500 -13.35 25.35 4.37
C ASP A 500 -14.57 26.14 4.86
N ARG A 501 -15.63 25.44 5.30
CA ARG A 501 -16.80 26.08 5.90
C ARG A 501 -16.45 26.89 7.15
N LYS A 502 -15.57 26.37 8.01
CA LYS A 502 -15.11 27.10 9.22
C LYS A 502 -14.37 28.38 8.85
N VAL A 503 -13.41 28.28 7.92
CA VAL A 503 -12.64 29.45 7.48
C VAL A 503 -13.57 30.50 6.87
N CYS A 504 -14.48 30.09 5.99
CA CYS A 504 -15.47 30.96 5.37
C CYS A 504 -16.36 31.68 6.42
N ILE A 505 -16.90 30.94 7.40
CA ILE A 505 -17.72 31.49 8.48
C ILE A 505 -16.92 32.49 9.32
N LEU A 506 -15.70 32.13 9.72
CA LEU A 506 -14.83 32.99 10.54
C LEU A 506 -14.47 34.29 9.82
N ALA A 507 -14.15 34.19 8.53
CA ALA A 507 -13.87 35.37 7.69
C ALA A 507 -15.09 36.29 7.53
N LEU A 508 -16.30 35.72 7.31
CA LEU A 508 -17.55 36.50 7.27
C LEU A 508 -17.84 37.18 8.62
N CYS A 509 -17.69 36.49 9.72
CA CYS A 509 -17.83 37.06 11.05
C CYS A 509 -16.85 38.21 11.27
N LYS A 510 -15.59 38.02 10.87
CA LYS A 510 -14.56 39.05 10.96
C LYS A 510 -14.91 40.28 10.10
N LEU A 511 -15.36 40.05 8.87
CA LEU A 511 -15.80 41.10 7.95
C LEU A 511 -16.93 41.96 8.55
N PHE A 512 -17.93 41.35 9.17
CA PHE A 512 -19.06 42.05 9.78
C PHE A 512 -18.71 42.71 11.13
N THR A 513 -17.62 42.36 11.77
CA THR A 513 -17.14 42.98 13.00
C THR A 513 -16.14 44.11 12.77
N LEU A 514 -15.84 44.44 11.50
CA LEU A 514 -14.98 45.56 11.17
C LEU A 514 -15.59 46.90 11.66
N PRO A 515 -14.76 47.83 12.14
CA PRO A 515 -15.23 49.16 12.49
C PRO A 515 -15.92 49.84 11.29
N THR A 516 -17.01 50.56 11.54
CA THR A 516 -17.84 51.16 10.49
C THR A 516 -17.06 52.09 9.54
N ASN A 517 -16.02 52.75 10.06
CA ASN A 517 -15.13 53.60 9.26
C ASN A 517 -14.16 52.82 8.37
N MET A 518 -13.90 51.54 8.67
CA MET A 518 -13.06 50.67 7.86
C MET A 518 -13.87 49.77 6.90
N MET A 519 -15.18 49.75 7.03
CA MET A 519 -16.05 48.90 6.22
C MET A 519 -16.26 49.50 4.82
N PRO A 520 -15.79 48.83 3.74
CA PRO A 520 -15.96 49.31 2.38
C PRO A 520 -17.44 49.44 1.98
N PRO A 521 -17.78 50.37 1.06
CA PRO A 521 -19.15 50.53 0.57
C PRO A 521 -19.75 49.26 0.00
N LYS A 522 -18.97 48.46 -0.73
CA LYS A 522 -19.38 47.20 -1.35
C LYS A 522 -19.76 46.14 -0.32
N VAL A 523 -19.06 46.07 0.80
CA VAL A 523 -19.40 45.16 1.90
C VAL A 523 -20.78 45.50 2.47
N ARG A 524 -21.11 46.81 2.64
CA ARG A 524 -22.43 47.26 3.11
C ARG A 524 -23.53 46.90 2.12
N GLU A 525 -23.25 47.07 0.82
CA GLU A 525 -24.17 46.67 -0.26
C GLU A 525 -24.51 45.20 -0.25
N LEU A 526 -23.48 44.33 -0.08
CA LEU A 526 -23.61 42.88 -0.15
C LEU A 526 -24.01 42.24 1.18
N ALA A 527 -23.90 42.92 2.33
CA ALA A 527 -24.23 42.39 3.64
C ALA A 527 -25.64 41.76 3.74
N PRO A 528 -26.72 42.35 3.13
CA PRO A 528 -28.03 41.68 3.14
C PRO A 528 -28.07 40.37 2.38
N LYS A 529 -27.16 40.13 1.43
CA LYS A 529 -27.03 38.86 0.67
C LYS A 529 -26.20 37.83 1.43
N PHE A 530 -25.11 38.28 2.07
CA PHE A 530 -24.26 37.39 2.88
C PHE A 530 -24.94 36.88 4.14
N SER A 531 -25.79 37.68 4.79
CA SER A 531 -26.41 37.29 6.07
C SER A 531 -27.25 35.99 6.02
N PRO A 532 -28.14 35.79 5.04
CA PRO A 532 -28.88 34.53 4.94
C PRO A 532 -27.98 33.34 4.55
N GLU A 533 -26.96 33.58 3.73
CA GLU A 533 -26.02 32.52 3.33
C GLU A 533 -25.11 32.09 4.49
N LEU A 534 -24.73 33.02 5.38
CA LEU A 534 -24.00 32.70 6.60
C LEU A 534 -24.80 31.73 7.49
N LEU A 535 -26.12 31.92 7.64
CA LEU A 535 -26.98 31.02 8.40
C LEU A 535 -27.00 29.62 7.76
N LYS A 536 -27.09 29.54 6.43
CA LYS A 536 -27.03 28.26 5.71
C LYS A 536 -25.67 27.57 5.89
N LEU A 537 -24.56 28.33 5.89
CA LEU A 537 -23.22 27.78 6.15
C LEU A 537 -23.12 27.17 7.55
N PHE A 538 -23.72 27.79 8.57
CA PHE A 538 -23.79 27.22 9.92
C PHE A 538 -24.59 25.91 9.96
N ASP A 539 -25.73 25.85 9.28
CA ASP A 539 -26.53 24.62 9.20
C ASP A 539 -25.76 23.52 8.46
N ASN A 540 -25.12 23.84 7.33
CA ASN A 540 -24.30 22.91 6.58
C ASN A 540 -23.07 22.43 7.38
N LEU A 541 -22.45 23.30 8.18
CA LEU A 541 -21.34 22.94 9.07
C LEU A 541 -21.81 21.94 10.15
N LYS A 542 -23.00 22.18 10.74
CA LYS A 542 -23.60 21.28 11.73
C LYS A 542 -23.88 19.90 11.15
N GLU A 543 -24.41 19.83 9.93
CA GLU A 543 -24.64 18.55 9.24
C GLU A 543 -23.32 17.83 8.90
N ALA A 544 -22.28 18.56 8.50
CA ALA A 544 -20.96 17.98 8.24
C ALA A 544 -20.33 17.39 9.52
N TYR A 545 -20.50 18.01 10.68
CA TYR A 545 -20.07 17.43 11.96
C TYR A 545 -20.82 16.17 12.32
N LYS A 546 -22.14 16.13 12.08
CA LYS A 546 -22.94 14.91 12.29
C LYS A 546 -22.48 13.77 11.37
N ALA A 547 -22.26 14.07 10.08
CA ALA A 547 -21.78 13.08 9.12
C ALA A 547 -20.40 12.52 9.53
N LYS A 548 -19.49 13.39 9.98
CA LYS A 548 -18.19 12.96 10.48
C LYS A 548 -18.33 12.06 11.71
N ALA A 549 -19.14 12.44 12.69
CA ALA A 549 -19.34 11.64 13.89
C ALA A 549 -19.93 10.25 13.58
N ILE A 550 -20.81 10.14 12.57
CA ILE A 550 -21.33 8.85 12.10
C ILE A 550 -20.21 8.03 11.43
N ALA A 551 -19.40 8.64 10.57
CA ALA A 551 -18.29 7.97 9.91
C ALA A 551 -17.24 7.47 10.93
N ASP A 552 -16.89 8.30 11.92
CA ASP A 552 -15.98 7.92 13.00
C ASP A 552 -16.54 6.77 13.87
N ALA A 553 -17.84 6.70 14.07
CA ALA A 553 -18.49 5.60 14.80
C ALA A 553 -18.52 4.28 13.99
N VAL A 554 -18.71 4.37 12.66
CA VAL A 554 -18.71 3.19 11.77
C VAL A 554 -17.30 2.63 11.61
N SER A 555 -16.26 3.47 11.57
CA SER A 555 -14.87 3.00 11.47
C SER A 555 -14.38 2.26 12.72
N THR A 556 -14.96 2.52 13.89
CA THR A 556 -14.66 1.78 15.12
C THR A 556 -15.36 0.42 15.21
N ASP A 557 -16.44 0.19 14.42
CA ASP A 557 -17.17 -1.08 14.39
C ASP A 557 -16.74 -2.03 13.25
N THR A 558 -15.91 -1.58 12.29
CA THR A 558 -15.52 -2.37 11.11
C THR A 558 -14.23 -3.19 11.26
N ASP A 559 -13.65 -3.28 12.46
CA ASP A 559 -12.62 -4.29 12.77
C ASP A 559 -13.20 -5.70 13.01
N SER A 560 -14.50 -5.90 12.84
CA SER A 560 -15.17 -7.19 12.88
C SER A 560 -16.17 -7.31 11.71
N GLU A 561 -15.90 -8.29 10.83
CA GLU A 561 -16.78 -8.81 9.76
C GLU A 561 -16.61 -8.21 8.36
N TYR A 562 -15.54 -8.62 7.67
CA TYR A 562 -15.63 -8.90 6.24
C TYR A 562 -16.01 -10.39 6.07
N THR A 563 -17.30 -10.69 6.15
CA THR A 563 -17.85 -11.93 5.59
C THR A 563 -18.22 -11.63 4.14
N ASP A 564 -17.38 -12.09 3.24
CA ASP A 564 -17.65 -12.11 1.80
C ASP A 564 -18.82 -13.09 1.54
N SER A 565 -20.03 -12.54 1.35
CA SER A 565 -21.20 -13.30 0.91
C SER A 565 -21.29 -13.25 -0.61
N SER A 566 -20.48 -14.05 -1.28
CA SER A 566 -20.70 -14.44 -2.67
C SER A 566 -21.05 -15.92 -2.76
N ASP A 567 -22.19 -16.30 -2.22
CA ASP A 567 -22.87 -17.55 -2.57
C ASP A 567 -23.58 -17.37 -3.94
N GLU A 568 -22.81 -17.38 -5.01
CA GLU A 568 -23.35 -17.77 -6.32
C GLU A 568 -23.47 -19.30 -6.32
N GLU A 569 -24.66 -19.80 -6.08
CA GLU A 569 -25.03 -21.20 -6.35
C GLU A 569 -24.86 -21.46 -7.86
N ASP A 570 -23.68 -21.98 -8.25
CA ASP A 570 -23.44 -22.55 -9.56
C ASP A 570 -24.29 -23.84 -9.67
N ALA A 571 -25.53 -23.71 -10.17
CA ALA A 571 -26.39 -24.85 -10.52
C ALA A 571 -25.65 -25.72 -11.54
N THR A 572 -25.31 -26.93 -11.17
CA THR A 572 -24.68 -27.89 -12.07
C THR A 572 -25.70 -28.35 -13.13
N GLU A 573 -25.29 -28.49 -14.39
CA GLU A 573 -26.14 -28.92 -15.52
C GLU A 573 -26.90 -30.25 -15.29
N ASP A 574 -26.61 -31.01 -14.26
CA ASP A 574 -27.34 -32.21 -13.87
C ASP A 574 -28.72 -31.88 -13.25
N ASP A 575 -28.95 -30.68 -12.72
CA ASP A 575 -30.25 -30.27 -12.16
C ASP A 575 -31.23 -29.82 -13.24
N LEU A 576 -30.75 -29.44 -14.43
CA LEU A 576 -31.57 -29.02 -15.56
C LEU A 576 -32.18 -30.18 -16.38
N ASN A 577 -31.66 -31.39 -16.24
CA ASN A 577 -32.18 -32.57 -16.93
C ASN A 577 -33.32 -33.28 -16.18
N ASN A 578 -33.52 -32.98 -14.88
CA ASN A 578 -34.62 -33.58 -14.10
C ASN A 578 -35.93 -32.78 -14.16
N THR A 579 -35.97 -31.61 -14.77
CA THR A 579 -37.19 -30.78 -14.89
C THR A 579 -37.88 -30.86 -16.26
N LYS A 580 -37.44 -31.73 -17.19
CA LYS A 580 -38.10 -31.97 -18.49
C LYS A 580 -38.80 -33.32 -18.57
N GLY A 581 -39.34 -33.80 -17.48
CA GLY A 581 -40.15 -35.00 -17.46
C GLY A 581 -41.29 -34.88 -16.43
N ASN A 582 -42.22 -33.94 -16.67
CA ASN A 582 -43.61 -34.01 -16.25
C ASN A 582 -44.43 -33.04 -17.13
#